data_4aff9de0e8c0e73181dec5c77124d0e5
#
_entry.id   4aff9de0e8c0e73181dec5c77124d0e5
#
_cell.length_a   1.000
_cell.length_b   1.000
_cell.length_c   1.000
_cell.angle_alpha   90.00
_cell.angle_beta   90.00
_cell.angle_gamma   90.00
#
_symmetry.space_group_name_H-M   'P 1'
#
loop_
_entity.id
_entity.type
_entity.pdbx_description
1 polymer ?
#
loop_
_entity_poly.entity_id
_entity_poly.type
_entity_poly.pdbx_seq_one_letter_code
_entity_poly.pdbx_strand_id
1 'polypeptide(L)'
;MVTNINQLNLNKLYTYADYLLWQFSERIELLRGKIFKMSPAPNMRHQSISGRLFGELYVAFRDKKCRLFAAPFDVRLPQKGKADEQIYTVLQPDICVVCDPEKLDSRGCLGAPDLVIEILSPSNSQRDLKDKYELYQEAGVPEYWIVRPEEQSITIYVLKDGLYSASRPVVEGEWVHSATFPALEIDTKTIFNDPITSDQ
;
A
#
# COMPACT_ATOMS: atom_id res chain seq x y z
N MET A 1 -21.71 -12.87 -12.60
CA MET A 1 -20.49 -13.15 -11.80
C MET A 1 -19.41 -13.57 -12.78
N VAL A 2 -18.26 -12.91 -12.78
CA VAL A 2 -17.16 -13.19 -13.74
C VAL A 2 -16.08 -13.97 -12.99
N THR A 3 -15.72 -15.15 -13.50
CA THR A 3 -14.78 -16.07 -12.82
C THR A 3 -13.44 -16.21 -13.54
N ASN A 4 -13.29 -15.58 -14.73
CA ASN A 4 -12.04 -15.63 -15.49
C ASN A 4 -11.70 -14.20 -15.97
N ILE A 5 -10.55 -13.73 -15.58
CA ILE A 5 -10.06 -12.38 -15.94
C ILE A 5 -9.96 -12.15 -17.46
N ASN A 6 -9.73 -13.22 -18.24
CA ASN A 6 -9.65 -13.14 -19.69
C ASN A 6 -11.00 -12.83 -20.36
N GLN A 7 -12.11 -12.90 -19.61
CA GLN A 7 -13.44 -12.48 -20.09
C GLN A 7 -13.66 -10.97 -20.00
N LEU A 8 -12.75 -10.26 -19.32
CA LEU A 8 -12.86 -8.81 -19.17
C LEU A 8 -12.30 -8.08 -20.39
N ASN A 9 -12.97 -7.01 -20.76
CA ASN A 9 -12.49 -6.11 -21.81
C ASN A 9 -11.47 -5.14 -21.24
N LEU A 10 -10.18 -5.34 -21.50
CA LEU A 10 -9.09 -4.50 -21.00
C LEU A 10 -9.14 -3.03 -21.46
N ASN A 11 -9.96 -2.71 -22.46
CA ASN A 11 -10.16 -1.34 -22.93
C ASN A 11 -11.31 -0.62 -22.20
N LYS A 12 -12.16 -1.36 -21.48
CA LYS A 12 -13.22 -0.78 -20.65
C LYS A 12 -12.63 -0.21 -19.35
N LEU A 13 -13.29 0.81 -18.80
CA LEU A 13 -13.07 1.26 -17.43
C LEU A 13 -14.08 0.58 -16.51
N TYR A 14 -13.60 0.09 -15.38
CA TYR A 14 -14.39 -0.64 -14.40
C TYR A 14 -14.48 0.15 -13.10
N THR A 15 -15.58 -0.03 -12.40
CA THR A 15 -15.84 0.55 -11.09
C THR A 15 -15.70 -0.49 -9.99
N TYR A 16 -15.75 -0.05 -8.74
CA TYR A 16 -15.79 -0.96 -7.60
C TYR A 16 -17.05 -1.83 -7.62
N ALA A 17 -18.19 -1.31 -8.11
CA ALA A 17 -19.39 -2.12 -8.31
C ALA A 17 -19.17 -3.28 -9.28
N ASP A 18 -18.41 -3.06 -10.37
CA ASP A 18 -18.00 -4.15 -11.27
C ASP A 18 -17.06 -5.13 -10.54
N TYR A 19 -16.06 -4.61 -9.79
CA TYR A 19 -15.06 -5.39 -9.05
C TYR A 19 -15.71 -6.39 -8.08
N LEU A 20 -16.75 -5.98 -7.37
CA LEU A 20 -17.48 -6.83 -6.42
C LEU A 20 -18.19 -8.04 -7.08
N LEU A 21 -18.40 -8.02 -8.40
CA LEU A 21 -19.00 -9.11 -9.16
C LEU A 21 -17.97 -10.16 -9.62
N TRP A 22 -16.68 -9.94 -9.38
CA TRP A 22 -15.60 -10.79 -9.85
C TRP A 22 -15.19 -11.81 -8.78
N GLN A 23 -14.91 -13.03 -9.23
CA GLN A 23 -14.42 -14.13 -8.40
C GLN A 23 -13.21 -14.76 -9.09
N PHE A 24 -12.10 -14.06 -9.10
CA PHE A 24 -10.85 -14.53 -9.66
C PHE A 24 -9.99 -15.23 -8.61
N SER A 25 -9.13 -16.14 -9.05
CA SER A 25 -8.03 -16.68 -8.25
C SER A 25 -6.89 -15.66 -8.12
N GLU A 26 -6.76 -14.77 -9.10
CA GLU A 26 -5.75 -13.72 -9.14
C GLU A 26 -6.17 -12.53 -8.29
N ARG A 27 -5.19 -11.94 -7.62
CA ARG A 27 -5.36 -10.64 -6.98
C ARG A 27 -5.26 -9.55 -8.04
N ILE A 28 -6.17 -8.59 -7.98
CA ILE A 28 -6.23 -7.48 -8.92
C ILE A 28 -6.47 -6.17 -8.19
N GLU A 29 -5.99 -5.10 -8.79
CA GLU A 29 -6.25 -3.72 -8.40
C GLU A 29 -6.96 -2.98 -9.53
N LEU A 30 -7.64 -1.90 -9.21
CA LEU A 30 -8.18 -0.95 -10.18
C LEU A 30 -7.41 0.36 -10.08
N LEU A 31 -6.74 0.76 -11.15
CA LEU A 31 -6.05 2.04 -11.25
C LEU A 31 -6.79 2.91 -12.29
N ARG A 32 -7.52 3.92 -11.82
CA ARG A 32 -8.40 4.76 -12.66
C ARG A 32 -9.33 3.94 -13.56
N GLY A 33 -9.87 2.84 -13.01
CA GLY A 33 -10.77 1.92 -13.73
C GLY A 33 -10.07 0.90 -14.65
N LYS A 34 -8.75 0.96 -14.80
CA LYS A 34 -7.99 -0.07 -15.50
C LYS A 34 -7.64 -1.21 -14.56
N ILE A 35 -7.77 -2.42 -15.08
CA ILE A 35 -7.43 -3.63 -14.33
C ILE A 35 -5.92 -3.78 -14.27
N PHE A 36 -5.42 -3.97 -13.06
CA PHE A 36 -4.04 -4.28 -12.79
C PHE A 36 -3.95 -5.65 -12.13
N LYS A 37 -3.29 -6.58 -12.78
CA LYS A 37 -3.05 -7.91 -12.23
C LYS A 37 -1.84 -7.83 -11.32
N MET A 38 -2.04 -8.13 -10.05
CA MET A 38 -0.92 -8.18 -9.11
C MET A 38 0.03 -9.32 -9.45
N SER A 39 1.29 -9.17 -9.10
CA SER A 39 2.29 -10.23 -9.25
C SER A 39 1.87 -11.49 -8.48
N PRO A 40 2.36 -12.67 -8.90
CA PRO A 40 2.27 -13.87 -8.07
C PRO A 40 2.78 -13.63 -6.66
N ALA A 41 2.55 -14.59 -5.76
CA ALA A 41 2.92 -14.48 -4.35
C ALA A 41 4.30 -13.84 -4.18
N PRO A 42 4.45 -12.86 -3.26
CA PRO A 42 5.71 -12.20 -2.99
C PRO A 42 6.76 -13.20 -2.53
N ASN A 43 8.03 -12.92 -2.84
CA ASN A 43 9.14 -13.76 -2.42
C ASN A 43 9.35 -13.72 -0.88
N MET A 44 10.18 -14.63 -0.37
CA MET A 44 10.48 -14.76 1.06
C MET A 44 10.99 -13.43 1.66
N ARG A 45 11.88 -12.72 0.97
CA ARG A 45 12.46 -11.46 1.44
C ARG A 45 11.41 -10.37 1.61
N HIS A 46 10.52 -10.21 0.63
CA HIS A 46 9.39 -9.29 0.73
C HIS A 46 8.50 -9.63 1.92
N GLN A 47 8.16 -10.92 2.11
CA GLN A 47 7.32 -11.36 3.23
C GLN A 47 7.99 -11.14 4.58
N SER A 48 9.29 -11.41 4.70
CA SER A 48 10.08 -11.19 5.91
C SER A 48 10.06 -9.70 6.31
N ILE A 49 10.33 -8.81 5.35
CA ILE A 49 10.30 -7.35 5.56
C ILE A 49 8.89 -6.88 5.92
N SER A 50 7.85 -7.35 5.20
CA SER A 50 6.45 -7.02 5.48
C SER A 50 6.06 -7.43 6.90
N GLY A 51 6.40 -8.64 7.32
CA GLY A 51 6.11 -9.15 8.66
C GLY A 51 6.78 -8.34 9.76
N ARG A 52 8.05 -7.95 9.57
CA ARG A 52 8.80 -7.13 10.54
C ARG A 52 8.26 -5.72 10.64
N LEU A 53 8.04 -5.05 9.50
CA LEU A 53 7.40 -3.74 9.47
C LEU A 53 6.03 -3.76 10.14
N PHE A 54 5.21 -4.76 9.82
CA PHE A 54 3.91 -4.91 10.45
C PHE A 54 4.02 -5.08 11.96
N GLY A 55 5.00 -5.87 12.44
CA GLY A 55 5.27 -6.08 13.86
C GLY A 55 5.65 -4.79 14.58
N GLU A 56 6.60 -4.01 14.05
CA GLU A 56 7.02 -2.72 14.61
C GLU A 56 5.84 -1.72 14.65
N LEU A 57 5.10 -1.62 13.57
CA LEU A 57 3.92 -0.77 13.48
C LEU A 57 2.82 -1.24 14.45
N TYR A 58 2.60 -2.55 14.58
CA TYR A 58 1.61 -3.09 15.50
C TYR A 58 1.93 -2.71 16.95
N VAL A 59 3.19 -2.81 17.36
CA VAL A 59 3.63 -2.38 18.69
C VAL A 59 3.38 -0.88 18.91
N ALA A 60 3.65 -0.05 17.88
CA ALA A 60 3.45 1.39 17.94
C ALA A 60 1.97 1.81 18.01
N PHE A 61 1.06 1.05 17.37
CA PHE A 61 -0.35 1.44 17.20
C PHE A 61 -1.36 0.63 18.04
N ARG A 62 -1.00 -0.50 18.66
CA ARG A 62 -1.93 -1.40 19.36
C ARG A 62 -2.77 -0.71 20.43
N ASP A 63 -2.22 0.30 21.11
CA ASP A 63 -2.88 1.04 22.17
C ASP A 63 -3.35 2.43 21.72
N LYS A 64 -3.42 2.65 20.39
CA LYS A 64 -3.88 3.89 19.77
C LYS A 64 -5.23 3.69 19.09
N LYS A 65 -5.88 4.79 18.71
CA LYS A 65 -7.13 4.74 17.93
C LYS A 65 -6.93 4.28 16.49
N CYS A 66 -5.70 4.36 15.96
CA CYS A 66 -5.38 3.97 14.59
C CYS A 66 -5.36 2.45 14.45
N ARG A 67 -5.80 1.96 13.30
CA ARG A 67 -5.82 0.55 12.95
C ARG A 67 -4.83 0.27 11.83
N LEU A 68 -4.17 -0.86 11.94
CA LEU A 68 -3.16 -1.34 11.01
C LEU A 68 -3.73 -2.49 10.19
N PHE A 69 -3.52 -2.47 8.88
CA PHE A 69 -3.95 -3.50 7.96
C PHE A 69 -2.80 -3.91 7.04
N ALA A 70 -2.71 -5.22 6.76
CA ALA A 70 -1.83 -5.78 5.75
C ALA A 70 -2.63 -6.29 4.57
N ALA A 71 -2.00 -6.38 3.39
CA ALA A 71 -2.61 -6.97 2.21
C ALA A 71 -3.01 -8.46 2.44
N PRO A 72 -4.15 -8.93 1.87
CA PRO A 72 -5.07 -8.19 1.02
C PRO A 72 -6.05 -7.33 1.82
N PHE A 73 -6.08 -6.03 1.57
CA PHE A 73 -7.01 -5.10 2.20
C PHE A 73 -7.34 -4.00 1.20
N ASP A 74 -8.61 -3.89 0.79
CA ASP A 74 -9.04 -2.95 -0.22
C ASP A 74 -9.04 -1.52 0.32
N VAL A 75 -8.28 -0.64 -0.34
CA VAL A 75 -8.29 0.80 -0.16
C VAL A 75 -8.96 1.42 -1.38
N ARG A 76 -10.20 1.88 -1.18
CA ARG A 76 -11.04 2.50 -2.21
C ARG A 76 -10.83 4.00 -2.19
N LEU A 77 -10.31 4.56 -3.28
CA LEU A 77 -9.97 5.97 -3.39
C LEU A 77 -10.99 6.71 -4.28
N PRO A 78 -12.06 7.29 -3.69
CA PRO A 78 -13.08 7.99 -4.45
C PRO A 78 -12.55 9.36 -4.91
N GLN A 79 -12.78 9.71 -6.20
CA GLN A 79 -12.45 11.01 -6.75
C GLN A 79 -13.65 11.96 -6.82
N LYS A 80 -14.83 11.45 -7.19
CA LYS A 80 -16.03 12.25 -7.45
C LYS A 80 -17.21 11.93 -6.54
N GLY A 81 -17.22 10.75 -5.92
CA GLY A 81 -18.30 10.30 -5.07
C GLY A 81 -17.96 8.96 -4.41
N LYS A 82 -18.68 8.64 -3.34
CA LYS A 82 -18.40 7.46 -2.49
C LYS A 82 -19.25 6.22 -2.87
N ALA A 83 -20.16 6.33 -3.85
CA ALA A 83 -20.92 5.19 -4.33
C ALA A 83 -20.02 4.23 -5.14
N ASP A 84 -20.27 2.94 -5.04
CA ASP A 84 -19.43 1.91 -5.65
C ASP A 84 -19.27 2.08 -7.17
N GLU A 85 -20.30 2.60 -7.85
CA GLU A 85 -20.31 2.91 -9.29
C GLU A 85 -19.46 4.14 -9.66
N GLN A 86 -19.02 4.91 -8.66
CA GLN A 86 -18.22 6.13 -8.83
C GLN A 86 -16.77 5.94 -8.40
N ILE A 87 -16.42 4.77 -7.85
CA ILE A 87 -15.07 4.45 -7.39
C ILE A 87 -14.34 3.70 -8.50
N TYR A 88 -13.32 4.31 -9.08
CA TYR A 88 -12.51 3.76 -10.15
C TYR A 88 -11.10 3.34 -9.71
N THR A 89 -10.77 3.59 -8.45
CA THR A 89 -9.45 3.24 -7.90
C THR A 89 -9.62 2.41 -6.64
N VAL A 90 -9.08 1.19 -6.70
CA VAL A 90 -9.04 0.23 -5.60
C VAL A 90 -7.65 -0.36 -5.56
N LEU A 91 -6.91 -0.08 -4.51
CA LEU A 91 -5.55 -0.54 -4.31
C LEU A 91 -5.47 -1.47 -3.09
N GLN A 92 -4.48 -2.35 -3.10
CA GLN A 92 -4.19 -3.24 -1.98
C GLN A 92 -2.74 -3.03 -1.53
N PRO A 93 -2.46 -1.93 -0.79
CA PRO A 93 -1.11 -1.66 -0.29
C PRO A 93 -0.62 -2.80 0.61
N ASP A 94 0.69 -3.03 0.62
CA ASP A 94 1.27 -4.07 1.47
C ASP A 94 0.93 -3.84 2.95
N ILE A 95 1.00 -2.57 3.40
CA ILE A 95 0.59 -2.17 4.76
C ILE A 95 -0.07 -0.78 4.68
N CYS A 96 -1.13 -0.58 5.47
CA CYS A 96 -1.66 0.76 5.68
C CYS A 96 -2.14 0.98 7.12
N VAL A 97 -2.16 2.25 7.53
CA VAL A 97 -2.67 2.72 8.83
C VAL A 97 -3.86 3.64 8.60
N VAL A 98 -4.96 3.39 9.30
CA VAL A 98 -6.19 4.19 9.24
C VAL A 98 -6.59 4.62 10.64
N CYS A 99 -6.65 5.93 10.89
CA CYS A 99 -6.94 6.51 12.19
C CYS A 99 -8.40 6.99 12.33
N ASP A 100 -9.06 7.23 11.21
CA ASP A 100 -10.46 7.62 11.17
C ASP A 100 -11.35 6.38 11.00
N PRO A 101 -12.11 5.96 12.04
CA PRO A 101 -12.95 4.78 11.95
C PRO A 101 -14.10 4.92 10.94
N GLU A 102 -14.50 6.15 10.57
CA GLU A 102 -15.55 6.38 9.58
C GLU A 102 -15.11 6.01 8.15
N LYS A 103 -13.79 5.87 7.93
CA LYS A 103 -13.24 5.35 6.67
C LYS A 103 -13.27 3.82 6.58
N LEU A 104 -13.61 3.11 7.66
CA LEU A 104 -13.56 1.65 7.73
C LEU A 104 -14.96 1.05 7.65
N ASP A 105 -15.14 0.08 6.76
CA ASP A 105 -16.32 -0.76 6.70
C ASP A 105 -15.93 -2.26 6.53
N SER A 106 -16.92 -3.14 6.35
CA SER A 106 -16.70 -4.59 6.18
C SER A 106 -15.93 -4.94 4.90
N ARG A 107 -15.73 -3.99 3.99
CA ARG A 107 -15.08 -4.16 2.69
C ARG A 107 -13.71 -3.49 2.60
N GLY A 108 -13.22 -2.88 3.68
CA GLY A 108 -11.92 -2.23 3.74
C GLY A 108 -11.97 -0.75 4.08
N CYS A 109 -11.07 0.04 3.50
CA CYS A 109 -10.99 1.49 3.69
C CYS A 109 -11.67 2.24 2.55
N LEU A 110 -12.47 3.24 2.88
CA LEU A 110 -13.09 4.18 1.93
C LEU A 110 -12.51 5.59 2.12
N GLY A 111 -11.59 5.97 1.28
CA GLY A 111 -10.81 7.20 1.35
C GLY A 111 -9.33 6.93 1.61
N ALA A 112 -8.56 8.01 1.75
CA ALA A 112 -7.11 7.92 1.97
C ALA A 112 -6.78 7.39 3.37
N PRO A 113 -5.95 6.33 3.51
CA PRO A 113 -5.28 5.98 4.76
C PRO A 113 -4.37 7.10 5.24
N ASP A 114 -4.00 7.08 6.52
CA ASP A 114 -3.07 8.06 7.11
C ASP A 114 -1.60 7.73 6.78
N LEU A 115 -1.29 6.47 6.55
CA LEU A 115 0.00 5.98 6.09
C LEU A 115 -0.22 4.80 5.14
N VAL A 116 0.52 4.79 4.04
CA VAL A 116 0.62 3.67 3.10
C VAL A 116 2.07 3.25 2.95
N ILE A 117 2.32 1.95 2.93
CA ILE A 117 3.64 1.37 2.70
C ILE A 117 3.55 0.35 1.57
N GLU A 118 4.39 0.51 0.55
CA GLU A 118 4.59 -0.43 -0.55
C GLU A 118 6.00 -0.99 -0.48
N ILE A 119 6.13 -2.31 -0.52
CA ILE A 119 7.40 -3.02 -0.50
C ILE A 119 7.67 -3.52 -1.91
N LEU A 120 8.74 -3.05 -2.53
CA LEU A 120 9.02 -3.37 -3.91
C LEU A 120 9.46 -4.82 -4.06
N SER A 121 8.99 -5.43 -5.14
CA SER A 121 9.51 -6.71 -5.63
C SER A 121 10.19 -6.49 -6.98
N PRO A 122 11.09 -7.39 -7.42
CA PRO A 122 11.73 -7.28 -8.74
C PRO A 122 10.74 -7.23 -9.91
N SER A 123 9.50 -7.68 -9.69
CA SER A 123 8.42 -7.67 -10.70
C SER A 123 7.63 -6.36 -10.75
N ASN A 124 7.80 -5.44 -9.80
CA ASN A 124 7.15 -4.14 -9.86
C ASN A 124 7.72 -3.34 -11.02
N SER A 125 6.85 -2.90 -11.92
CA SER A 125 7.28 -2.02 -13.00
C SER A 125 7.45 -0.59 -12.49
N GLN A 126 8.34 0.19 -13.14
CA GLN A 126 8.45 1.64 -12.86
C GLN A 126 7.13 2.37 -13.10
N ARG A 127 6.31 1.86 -14.02
CA ARG A 127 4.98 2.39 -14.30
C ARG A 127 4.05 2.20 -13.11
N ASP A 128 4.06 1.00 -12.50
CA ASP A 128 3.21 0.71 -11.34
C ASP A 128 3.52 1.66 -10.18
N LEU A 129 4.80 1.87 -9.92
CA LEU A 129 5.26 2.78 -8.88
C LEU A 129 4.80 4.21 -9.14
N LYS A 130 4.93 4.67 -10.39
CA LYS A 130 4.49 6.01 -10.79
C LYS A 130 2.98 6.16 -10.64
N ASP A 131 2.20 5.20 -11.16
CA ASP A 131 0.75 5.26 -11.11
C ASP A 131 0.23 5.25 -9.66
N LYS A 132 0.77 4.39 -8.79
CA LYS A 132 0.42 4.36 -7.36
C LYS A 132 0.83 5.64 -6.63
N TYR A 133 2.02 6.16 -6.89
CA TYR A 133 2.47 7.44 -6.33
C TYR A 133 1.50 8.57 -6.65
N GLU A 134 1.11 8.72 -7.93
CA GLU A 134 0.16 9.73 -8.36
C GLU A 134 -1.21 9.52 -7.70
N LEU A 135 -1.71 8.28 -7.64
CA LEU A 135 -3.01 7.96 -7.05
C LEU A 135 -3.06 8.25 -5.55
N TYR A 136 -2.01 7.90 -4.79
CA TYR A 136 -1.95 8.21 -3.36
C TYR A 136 -1.83 9.73 -3.11
N GLN A 137 -1.06 10.43 -3.95
CA GLN A 137 -0.95 11.88 -3.88
C GLN A 137 -2.30 12.57 -4.17
N GLU A 138 -2.96 12.21 -5.26
CA GLU A 138 -4.28 12.74 -5.65
C GLU A 138 -5.36 12.45 -4.60
N ALA A 139 -5.30 11.28 -3.96
CA ALA A 139 -6.24 10.90 -2.91
C ALA A 139 -5.98 11.62 -1.59
N GLY A 140 -4.83 12.25 -1.42
CA GLY A 140 -4.48 12.97 -0.21
C GLY A 140 -3.94 12.07 0.91
N VAL A 141 -3.25 10.97 0.59
CA VAL A 141 -2.55 10.14 1.58
C VAL A 141 -1.44 10.97 2.22
N PRO A 142 -1.49 11.25 3.55
CA PRO A 142 -0.54 12.18 4.18
C PRO A 142 0.91 11.71 4.12
N GLU A 143 1.13 10.39 4.23
CA GLU A 143 2.46 9.81 4.22
C GLU A 143 2.49 8.49 3.45
N TYR A 144 3.48 8.35 2.58
CA TYR A 144 3.65 7.18 1.73
C TYR A 144 5.12 6.72 1.77
N TRP A 145 5.34 5.45 2.10
CA TRP A 145 6.67 4.84 2.16
C TRP A 145 6.88 3.87 1.01
N ILE A 146 8.03 3.98 0.37
CA ILE A 146 8.53 2.99 -0.57
C ILE A 146 9.71 2.27 0.07
N VAL A 147 9.53 0.99 0.32
CA VAL A 147 10.57 0.10 0.84
C VAL A 147 11.24 -0.62 -0.31
N ARG A 148 12.56 -0.54 -0.38
CA ARG A 148 13.38 -1.22 -1.39
C ARG A 148 14.21 -2.32 -0.73
N PRO A 149 13.77 -3.59 -0.83
CA PRO A 149 14.46 -4.70 -0.20
C PRO A 149 15.91 -4.86 -0.66
N GLU A 150 16.17 -4.71 -1.96
CA GLU A 150 17.50 -4.93 -2.53
C GLU A 150 18.51 -3.85 -2.10
N GLU A 151 18.07 -2.60 -2.06
CA GLU A 151 18.88 -1.46 -1.59
C GLU A 151 18.83 -1.27 -0.08
N GLN A 152 18.10 -2.11 0.65
CA GLN A 152 17.88 -2.02 2.10
C GLN A 152 17.55 -0.59 2.54
N SER A 153 16.60 0.03 1.84
CA SER A 153 16.29 1.45 2.05
C SER A 153 14.79 1.73 2.06
N ILE A 154 14.43 2.80 2.76
CA ILE A 154 13.05 3.31 2.82
C ILE A 154 13.07 4.78 2.40
N THR A 155 12.24 5.14 1.41
CA THR A 155 11.99 6.53 1.04
C THR A 155 10.62 6.94 1.55
N ILE A 156 10.54 8.04 2.26
CA ILE A 156 9.33 8.59 2.85
C ILE A 156 8.87 9.77 1.99
N TYR A 157 7.62 9.72 1.55
CA TYR A 157 6.95 10.80 0.86
C TYR A 157 5.93 11.42 1.82
N VAL A 158 6.01 12.71 2.04
CA VAL A 158 5.11 13.48 2.90
C VAL A 158 4.33 14.45 2.04
N LEU A 159 3.00 14.42 2.15
CA LEU A 159 2.12 15.30 1.40
C LEU A 159 2.14 16.71 2.00
N LYS A 160 2.52 17.69 1.19
CA LYS A 160 2.53 19.12 1.53
C LYS A 160 1.94 19.90 0.38
N ASP A 161 0.92 20.70 0.65
CA ASP A 161 0.24 21.54 -0.35
C ASP A 161 -0.21 20.75 -1.61
N GLY A 162 -0.67 19.50 -1.40
CA GLY A 162 -1.15 18.61 -2.46
C GLY A 162 -0.06 17.90 -3.27
N LEU A 163 1.22 18.05 -2.90
CA LEU A 163 2.35 17.41 -3.58
C LEU A 163 3.21 16.62 -2.59
N TYR A 164 3.72 15.47 -3.04
CA TYR A 164 4.67 14.71 -2.24
C TYR A 164 6.06 15.32 -2.27
N SER A 165 6.64 15.49 -1.07
CA SER A 165 8.05 15.79 -0.85
C SER A 165 8.74 14.53 -0.37
N ALA A 166 9.77 14.08 -1.08
CA ALA A 166 10.53 12.89 -0.72
C ALA A 166 11.63 13.20 0.31
N SER A 167 11.83 12.29 1.27
CA SER A 167 13.05 12.26 2.06
C SER A 167 14.24 11.78 1.21
N ARG A 168 15.47 11.94 1.72
CA ARG A 168 16.55 11.06 1.27
C ARG A 168 16.20 9.61 1.64
N PRO A 169 16.72 8.61 0.94
CA PRO A 169 16.58 7.23 1.38
C PRO A 169 17.16 7.05 2.79
N VAL A 170 16.40 6.41 3.67
CA VAL A 170 16.84 5.95 4.99
C VAL A 170 17.37 4.52 4.79
N VAL A 171 18.64 4.31 5.03
CA VAL A 171 19.31 3.03 4.77
C VAL A 171 19.42 2.18 6.03
N GLU A 172 19.82 0.91 5.87
CA GLU A 172 20.05 0.02 7.00
C GLU A 172 20.99 0.64 8.05
N GLY A 173 20.59 0.55 9.31
CA GLY A 173 21.30 1.13 10.46
C GLY A 173 20.91 2.55 10.81
N GLU A 174 20.03 3.17 10.06
CA GLU A 174 19.43 4.46 10.37
C GLU A 174 18.01 4.28 10.94
N TRP A 175 17.48 5.36 11.50
CA TRP A 175 16.12 5.41 12.05
C TRP A 175 15.15 6.03 11.06
N VAL A 176 14.03 5.36 10.84
CA VAL A 176 12.87 5.95 10.16
C VAL A 176 12.08 6.78 11.17
N HIS A 177 11.78 8.02 10.82
CA HIS A 177 10.91 8.91 11.58
C HIS A 177 9.70 9.29 10.74
N SER A 178 8.50 8.99 11.24
CA SER A 178 7.27 9.37 10.56
C SER A 178 6.98 10.86 10.76
N ALA A 179 6.59 11.54 9.69
CA ALA A 179 6.13 12.92 9.77
C ALA A 179 4.67 13.02 10.27
N THR A 180 3.83 12.05 9.90
CA THR A 180 2.42 11.98 10.30
C THR A 180 2.26 11.49 11.75
N PHE A 181 3.17 10.64 12.20
CA PHE A 181 3.16 10.05 13.54
C PHE A 181 4.48 10.34 14.27
N PRO A 182 4.64 11.51 14.91
CA PRO A 182 5.94 11.92 15.48
C PRO A 182 6.54 10.97 16.53
N ALA A 183 5.72 10.12 17.15
CA ALA A 183 6.19 9.09 18.09
C ALA A 183 6.54 7.75 17.42
N LEU A 184 6.39 7.65 16.10
CA LEU A 184 6.75 6.46 15.34
C LEU A 184 8.19 6.57 14.85
N GLU A 185 9.06 5.79 15.47
CA GLU A 185 10.47 5.63 15.12
C GLU A 185 10.76 4.14 14.95
N ILE A 186 11.42 3.75 13.85
CA ILE A 186 11.76 2.36 13.56
C ILE A 186 13.25 2.27 13.21
N ASP A 187 13.98 1.41 13.91
CA ASP A 187 15.35 1.05 13.53
C ASP A 187 15.32 0.16 12.29
N THR A 188 15.90 0.62 11.18
CA THR A 188 15.92 -0.14 9.92
C THR A 188 16.66 -1.47 10.02
N LYS A 189 17.54 -1.65 11.01
CA LYS A 189 18.17 -2.95 11.29
C LYS A 189 17.14 -4.01 11.65
N THR A 190 16.08 -3.64 12.39
CA THR A 190 15.02 -4.62 12.72
C THR A 190 14.25 -5.07 11.49
N ILE A 191 14.27 -4.26 10.43
CA ILE A 191 13.54 -4.52 9.18
C ILE A 191 14.40 -5.32 8.19
N PHE A 192 15.66 -4.92 7.98
CA PHE A 192 16.48 -5.44 6.88
C PHE A 192 17.45 -6.56 7.32
N ASN A 193 17.88 -6.58 8.58
CA ASN A 193 18.80 -7.60 9.06
C ASN A 193 18.08 -8.93 9.21
N ASP A 194 18.23 -9.81 8.21
CA ASP A 194 17.69 -11.17 8.24
C ASP A 194 18.79 -12.17 8.63
N PRO A 195 18.75 -12.74 9.84
CA PRO A 195 19.75 -13.71 10.28
C PRO A 195 19.78 -14.98 9.41
N ILE A 196 18.72 -15.25 8.63
CA ILE A 196 18.65 -16.43 7.74
C ILE A 196 19.40 -16.20 6.43
N THR A 197 19.59 -14.94 6.01
CA THR A 197 20.25 -14.60 4.74
C THR A 197 21.70 -14.16 4.90
N SER A 198 22.20 -14.02 6.12
CA SER A 198 23.58 -13.58 6.39
C SER A 198 24.65 -14.67 6.21
N ASP A 199 24.26 -15.94 5.99
CA ASP A 199 25.15 -17.09 5.88
C ASP A 199 25.19 -17.75 4.48
N GLN A 200 24.81 -17.00 3.39
CA GLN A 200 24.94 -17.50 2.02
C GLN A 200 25.84 -16.63 1.17
#